data_90d92d27e6442fb1ec4f42b4cc470d0f
#
_entry.id   90d92d27e6442fb1ec4f42b4cc470d0f
#
_cell.length_a   1.000
_cell.length_b   1.000
_cell.length_c   1.000
_cell.angle_alpha   90.00
_cell.angle_beta   90.00
_cell.angle_gamma   90.00
#
_symmetry.space_group_name_H-M   'P 1'
#
loop_
_entity.id
_entity.type
_entity.pdbx_description
1 polymer ?
#
loop_
_entity_poly.entity_id
_entity_poly.type
_entity_poly.pdbx_seq_one_letter_code
_entity_poly.pdbx_strand_id
1 'polypeptide(L)'
;MKQISEDIFCGAALFEMNIQNLFLPNPYHKTPFLIIENFLSKQECAFIAKEAYKDECAKQAEVKHMLLDSIVNPAVDKTIRKTLIHKPSALFEELYTKSFLRSQSTIEAYFSAPLTTSTPLQVLAYKKGYFYIKHSDDSNEIIDKEGQTIGFQLVAPQRKITTVAFGTSHISYANSDTYHFRGGELVFNYLYHKDGTQVSLKPKAGDMIAFPSNPLFSHEVKIVEEGFRLTLVQWHNAIIS
;
A
#
# COMPACT_ATOMS: atom_id res chain seq x y z
N MET A 1 -7.75 17.77 13.89
CA MET A 1 -8.05 16.52 13.14
C MET A 1 -9.52 16.55 12.74
N LYS A 2 -9.88 16.00 11.59
CA LYS A 2 -11.25 15.84 11.08
C LYS A 2 -11.59 14.34 11.07
N GLN A 3 -12.74 13.97 11.65
CA GLN A 3 -13.21 12.59 11.62
C GLN A 3 -13.65 12.21 10.21
N ILE A 4 -13.19 11.07 9.69
CA ILE A 4 -13.46 10.57 8.34
C ILE A 4 -14.13 9.18 8.33
N SER A 5 -14.14 8.51 9.47
CA SER A 5 -14.92 7.28 9.72
C SER A 5 -15.24 7.18 11.21
N GLU A 6 -15.94 6.13 11.65
CA GLU A 6 -16.33 5.97 13.07
C GLU A 6 -15.10 6.05 14.01
N ASP A 7 -14.00 5.36 13.67
CA ASP A 7 -12.83 5.23 14.56
C ASP A 7 -11.60 6.02 14.08
N ILE A 8 -11.63 6.62 12.88
CA ILE A 8 -10.43 7.22 12.27
C ILE A 8 -10.62 8.69 11.95
N PHE A 9 -9.56 9.44 12.22
CA PHE A 9 -9.43 10.88 12.00
C PHE A 9 -8.30 11.15 11.00
N CYS A 10 -8.38 12.27 10.29
CA CYS A 10 -7.35 12.74 9.37
C CYS A 10 -6.88 14.14 9.76
N GLY A 11 -5.65 14.50 9.38
CA GLY A 11 -5.10 15.83 9.57
C GLY A 11 -5.98 16.90 8.90
N ALA A 12 -6.45 17.91 9.65
CA ALA A 12 -7.37 18.91 9.12
C ALA A 12 -6.78 19.71 7.95
N ALA A 13 -5.49 20.04 8.02
CA ALA A 13 -4.81 20.83 6.98
C ALA A 13 -4.86 20.20 5.58
N LEU A 14 -4.95 18.87 5.47
CA LEU A 14 -5.07 18.21 4.15
C LEU A 14 -6.37 18.57 3.41
N PHE A 15 -7.45 18.87 4.13
CA PHE A 15 -8.73 19.24 3.51
C PHE A 15 -8.73 20.69 3.00
N GLU A 16 -7.74 21.49 3.39
CA GLU A 16 -7.52 22.85 2.90
C GLU A 16 -6.66 22.86 1.63
N MET A 17 -5.98 21.73 1.34
CA MET A 17 -5.17 21.56 0.13
C MET A 17 -6.05 21.16 -1.05
N ASN A 18 -5.68 21.61 -2.26
CA ASN A 18 -6.34 21.19 -3.49
C ASN A 18 -5.93 19.74 -3.86
N ILE A 19 -6.72 18.77 -3.40
CA ILE A 19 -6.55 17.35 -3.74
C ILE A 19 -7.53 17.01 -4.86
N GLN A 20 -7.03 16.86 -6.08
CA GLN A 20 -7.84 16.68 -7.30
C GLN A 20 -8.63 15.37 -7.35
N ASN A 21 -8.19 14.35 -6.68
CA ASN A 21 -8.79 13.01 -6.70
C ASN A 21 -9.27 12.59 -5.31
N LEU A 22 -9.87 13.53 -4.59
CA LEU A 22 -10.35 13.28 -3.24
C LEU A 22 -11.53 12.31 -3.28
N PHE A 23 -11.27 11.09 -2.83
CA PHE A 23 -12.28 10.07 -2.62
C PHE A 23 -12.23 9.58 -1.17
N LEU A 24 -13.36 9.65 -0.50
CA LEU A 24 -13.53 9.16 0.87
C LEU A 24 -14.60 8.07 0.90
N PRO A 25 -14.34 6.95 1.58
CA PRO A 25 -15.35 5.92 1.80
C PRO A 25 -16.51 6.44 2.67
N ASN A 26 -17.55 5.61 2.79
CA ASN A 26 -18.68 5.90 3.66
C ASN A 26 -18.21 6.20 5.10
N PRO A 27 -18.49 7.39 5.66
CA PRO A 27 -18.03 7.79 6.99
C PRO A 27 -18.64 6.99 8.14
N TYR A 28 -19.71 6.24 7.89
CA TYR A 28 -20.33 5.34 8.89
C TYR A 28 -19.64 3.99 8.98
N HIS A 29 -18.64 3.71 8.15
CA HIS A 29 -17.78 2.54 8.35
C HIS A 29 -16.86 2.76 9.56
N LYS A 30 -16.46 1.67 10.21
CA LYS A 30 -15.50 1.70 11.33
C LYS A 30 -14.18 2.34 10.92
N THR A 31 -13.65 1.94 9.77
CA THR A 31 -12.39 2.43 9.20
C THR A 31 -12.62 2.94 7.78
N PRO A 32 -11.80 3.87 7.27
CA PRO A 32 -11.90 4.35 5.89
C PRO A 32 -11.13 3.43 4.91
N PHE A 33 -10.79 2.25 5.34
CA PHE A 33 -10.15 1.19 4.56
C PHE A 33 -10.77 -0.16 4.91
N LEU A 34 -10.75 -1.10 3.98
CA LEU A 34 -11.29 -2.44 4.14
C LEU A 34 -10.15 -3.43 4.42
N ILE A 35 -10.32 -4.31 5.41
CA ILE A 35 -9.45 -5.47 5.61
C ILE A 35 -10.25 -6.71 5.25
N ILE A 36 -9.69 -7.53 4.36
CA ILE A 36 -10.23 -8.84 3.97
C ILE A 36 -9.29 -9.89 4.56
N GLU A 37 -9.77 -10.56 5.59
CA GLU A 37 -9.02 -11.66 6.21
C GLU A 37 -9.04 -12.91 5.32
N ASN A 38 -7.93 -13.64 5.30
CA ASN A 38 -7.78 -14.88 4.54
C ASN A 38 -8.07 -14.72 3.02
N PHE A 39 -7.72 -13.58 2.44
CA PHE A 39 -7.78 -13.35 0.99
C PHE A 39 -6.94 -14.38 0.22
N LEU A 40 -5.76 -14.73 0.73
CA LEU A 40 -4.96 -15.88 0.29
C LEU A 40 -4.91 -16.93 1.40
N SER A 41 -4.90 -18.19 1.00
CA SER A 41 -4.66 -19.30 1.92
C SER A 41 -3.20 -19.31 2.41
N LYS A 42 -2.95 -20.01 3.52
CA LYS A 42 -1.58 -20.22 4.03
C LYS A 42 -0.66 -20.89 3.01
N GLN A 43 -1.20 -21.83 2.22
CA GLN A 43 -0.45 -22.54 1.18
C GLN A 43 -0.04 -21.59 0.03
N GLU A 44 -0.96 -20.73 -0.41
CA GLU A 44 -0.67 -19.72 -1.45
C GLU A 44 0.36 -18.71 -0.95
N CYS A 45 0.26 -18.25 0.29
CA CYS A 45 1.26 -17.38 0.91
C CYS A 45 2.64 -18.05 0.99
N ALA A 46 2.72 -19.30 1.46
CA ALA A 46 3.97 -20.02 1.53
C ALA A 46 4.58 -20.27 0.14
N PHE A 47 3.74 -20.51 -0.87
CA PHE A 47 4.18 -20.70 -2.25
C PHE A 47 4.86 -19.44 -2.80
N ILE A 48 4.18 -18.28 -2.77
CA ILE A 48 4.76 -17.05 -3.30
C ILE A 48 5.93 -16.54 -2.46
N ALA A 49 5.89 -16.72 -1.13
CA ALA A 49 7.00 -16.34 -0.27
C ALA A 49 8.26 -17.15 -0.59
N LYS A 50 8.11 -18.45 -0.87
CA LYS A 50 9.23 -19.33 -1.29
C LYS A 50 9.79 -18.93 -2.66
N GLU A 51 8.93 -18.61 -3.64
CA GLU A 51 9.36 -18.10 -4.95
C GLU A 51 10.17 -16.81 -4.80
N ALA A 52 9.58 -15.80 -4.14
CA ALA A 52 10.19 -14.48 -4.01
C ALA A 52 11.46 -14.48 -3.15
N TYR A 53 11.54 -15.33 -2.12
CA TYR A 53 12.72 -15.42 -1.25
C TYR A 53 13.95 -15.97 -2.00
N LYS A 54 13.71 -16.91 -2.93
CA LYS A 54 14.76 -17.57 -3.74
C LYS A 54 15.10 -16.83 -5.02
N ASP A 55 14.34 -15.78 -5.37
CA ASP A 55 14.55 -15.06 -6.62
C ASP A 55 15.81 -14.18 -6.56
N GLU A 56 16.91 -14.69 -7.14
CA GLU A 56 18.17 -13.97 -7.31
C GLU A 56 18.08 -12.92 -8.44
N CYS A 57 17.08 -13.00 -9.30
CA CYS A 57 16.86 -12.09 -10.42
C CYS A 57 15.92 -10.92 -10.08
N ALA A 58 15.41 -10.85 -8.84
CA ALA A 58 14.53 -9.78 -8.40
C ALA A 58 15.21 -8.41 -8.56
N LYS A 59 14.50 -7.49 -9.21
CA LYS A 59 15.02 -6.16 -9.53
C LYS A 59 14.73 -5.18 -8.40
N GLN A 60 15.68 -4.26 -8.15
CA GLN A 60 15.42 -3.12 -7.28
C GLN A 60 14.30 -2.26 -7.86
N ALA A 61 13.33 -1.90 -7.02
CA ALA A 61 12.24 -1.03 -7.44
C ALA A 61 12.76 0.38 -7.76
N GLU A 62 12.28 0.93 -8.87
CA GLU A 62 12.56 2.30 -9.29
C GLU A 62 11.53 3.25 -8.71
N VAL A 63 11.92 4.52 -8.51
CA VAL A 63 11.02 5.63 -8.17
C VAL A 63 11.13 6.67 -9.27
N LYS A 64 10.01 7.32 -9.58
CA LYS A 64 9.98 8.45 -10.50
C LYS A 64 10.19 9.72 -9.68
N HIS A 65 11.30 10.41 -9.91
CA HIS A 65 11.51 11.75 -9.37
C HIS A 65 10.91 12.78 -10.34
N MET A 66 10.13 13.72 -9.82
CA MET A 66 9.81 14.96 -10.52
C MET A 66 10.58 16.09 -9.84
N LEU A 67 11.60 16.61 -10.50
CA LEU A 67 12.13 17.94 -10.21
C LEU A 67 11.23 18.97 -10.90
N LEU A 68 11.08 20.16 -10.31
CA LEU A 68 10.12 21.21 -10.67
C LEU A 68 10.08 21.58 -12.16
N ASP A 69 11.05 21.20 -12.99
CA ASP A 69 11.15 21.60 -14.40
C ASP A 69 11.48 20.47 -15.39
N SER A 70 11.51 19.20 -14.96
CA SER A 70 11.80 18.10 -15.88
C SER A 70 11.28 16.74 -15.38
N ILE A 71 10.69 15.96 -16.30
CA ILE A 71 10.42 14.55 -16.06
C ILE A 71 11.79 13.84 -16.02
N VAL A 72 12.22 13.46 -14.83
CA VAL A 72 13.41 12.62 -14.67
C VAL A 72 13.03 11.18 -14.93
N ASN A 73 13.83 10.47 -15.69
CA ASN A 73 13.64 9.04 -15.95
C ASN A 73 13.54 8.25 -14.63
N PRO A 74 12.74 7.16 -14.61
CA PRO A 74 12.68 6.27 -13.45
C PRO A 74 14.11 5.87 -13.04
N ALA A 75 14.42 6.08 -11.76
CA ALA A 75 15.73 5.73 -11.20
C ALA A 75 15.58 4.98 -9.89
N VAL A 76 16.57 4.15 -9.57
CA VAL A 76 16.65 3.49 -8.27
C VAL A 76 17.19 4.50 -7.25
N ASP A 77 16.31 5.05 -6.41
CA ASP A 77 16.71 5.88 -5.27
C ASP A 77 16.53 5.12 -3.95
N LYS A 78 17.65 4.64 -3.42
CA LYS A 78 17.70 3.87 -2.18
C LYS A 78 17.47 4.71 -0.92
N THR A 79 17.42 6.02 -1.01
CA THR A 79 17.07 6.91 0.11
C THR A 79 15.56 7.05 0.26
N ILE A 80 14.81 6.85 -0.84
CA ILE A 80 13.35 6.93 -0.88
C ILE A 80 12.73 5.53 -0.75
N ARG A 81 13.27 4.56 -1.49
CA ARG A 81 12.72 3.21 -1.56
C ARG A 81 13.82 2.17 -1.68
N LYS A 82 13.79 1.21 -0.78
CA LYS A 82 14.62 0.01 -0.87
C LYS A 82 13.72 -1.22 -0.86
N THR A 83 13.39 -1.72 -2.04
CA THR A 83 12.41 -2.79 -2.26
C THR A 83 12.80 -3.58 -3.50
N LEU A 84 12.64 -4.89 -3.46
CA LEU A 84 12.81 -5.76 -4.64
C LEU A 84 11.45 -6.03 -5.27
N ILE A 85 11.41 -6.05 -6.60
CA ILE A 85 10.26 -6.51 -7.38
C ILE A 85 10.56 -7.93 -7.86
N HIS A 86 9.73 -8.86 -7.43
CA HIS A 86 9.70 -10.23 -7.89
C HIS A 86 8.67 -10.38 -9.01
N LYS A 87 9.00 -11.16 -10.06
CA LYS A 87 8.04 -11.53 -11.08
C LYS A 87 7.41 -12.87 -10.70
N PRO A 88 6.12 -12.90 -10.34
CA PRO A 88 5.46 -14.15 -9.94
C PRO A 88 5.33 -15.11 -11.13
N SER A 89 5.20 -16.40 -10.83
CA SER A 89 4.86 -17.40 -11.84
C SER A 89 3.43 -17.21 -12.36
N ALA A 90 3.18 -17.64 -13.59
CA ALA A 90 1.83 -17.59 -14.18
C ALA A 90 0.80 -18.34 -13.32
N LEU A 91 1.20 -19.44 -12.69
CA LEU A 91 0.35 -20.19 -11.76
C LEU A 91 -0.07 -19.32 -10.57
N PHE A 92 0.85 -18.57 -9.98
CA PHE A 92 0.53 -17.70 -8.86
C PHE A 92 -0.36 -16.52 -9.29
N GLU A 93 -0.09 -15.92 -10.46
CA GLU A 93 -0.94 -14.85 -11.01
C GLU A 93 -2.39 -15.33 -11.20
N GLU A 94 -2.59 -16.57 -11.66
CA GLU A 94 -3.92 -17.19 -11.77
C GLU A 94 -4.59 -17.36 -10.40
N LEU A 95 -3.87 -17.88 -9.41
CA LEU A 95 -4.37 -18.05 -8.04
C LEU A 95 -4.77 -16.72 -7.42
N TYR A 96 -3.91 -15.71 -7.54
CA TYR A 96 -4.20 -14.36 -7.06
C TYR A 96 -5.44 -13.78 -7.74
N THR A 97 -5.54 -13.89 -9.06
CA THR A 97 -6.69 -13.40 -9.84
C THR A 97 -7.98 -14.04 -9.39
N LYS A 98 -8.01 -15.36 -9.16
CA LYS A 98 -9.18 -16.07 -8.62
C LYS A 98 -9.58 -15.54 -7.24
N SER A 99 -8.61 -15.29 -6.36
CA SER A 99 -8.87 -14.73 -5.03
C SER A 99 -9.39 -13.30 -5.12
N PHE A 100 -8.84 -12.49 -6.01
CA PHE A 100 -9.30 -11.14 -6.27
C PHE A 100 -10.74 -11.10 -6.75
N LEU A 101 -11.10 -11.91 -7.75
CA LEU A 101 -12.46 -11.98 -8.29
C LEU A 101 -13.51 -12.40 -7.24
N ARG A 102 -13.14 -13.27 -6.30
CA ARG A 102 -14.02 -13.62 -5.16
C ARG A 102 -14.27 -12.44 -4.20
N SER A 103 -13.30 -11.53 -4.09
CA SER A 103 -13.34 -10.41 -3.15
C SER A 103 -13.79 -9.09 -3.79
N GLN A 104 -13.82 -9.02 -5.11
CA GLN A 104 -14.07 -7.79 -5.86
C GLN A 104 -15.39 -7.13 -5.46
N SER A 105 -16.50 -7.89 -5.43
CA SER A 105 -17.83 -7.35 -5.06
C SER A 105 -17.85 -6.79 -3.63
N THR A 106 -17.08 -7.37 -2.71
CA THR A 106 -16.94 -6.86 -1.34
C THR A 106 -16.21 -5.51 -1.32
N ILE A 107 -15.16 -5.37 -2.13
CA ILE A 107 -14.42 -4.12 -2.28
C ILE A 107 -15.32 -3.05 -2.90
N GLU A 108 -15.99 -3.37 -4.00
CA GLU A 108 -16.91 -2.46 -4.70
C GLU A 108 -18.05 -1.98 -3.80
N ALA A 109 -18.65 -2.90 -3.04
CA ALA A 109 -19.72 -2.56 -2.09
C ALA A 109 -19.20 -1.65 -0.95
N TYR A 110 -18.01 -1.95 -0.40
CA TYR A 110 -17.43 -1.17 0.68
C TYR A 110 -17.15 0.28 0.28
N PHE A 111 -16.62 0.48 -0.91
CA PHE A 111 -16.27 1.79 -1.43
C PHE A 111 -17.40 2.44 -2.23
N SER A 112 -18.52 1.74 -2.47
CA SER A 112 -19.61 2.18 -3.36
C SER A 112 -19.08 2.61 -4.74
N ALA A 113 -18.09 1.88 -5.25
CA ALA A 113 -17.34 2.23 -6.46
C ALA A 113 -17.04 0.98 -7.29
N PRO A 114 -17.74 0.75 -8.41
CA PRO A 114 -17.43 -0.35 -9.32
C PRO A 114 -16.02 -0.25 -9.86
N LEU A 115 -15.24 -1.34 -9.74
CA LEU A 115 -13.90 -1.44 -10.30
C LEU A 115 -13.97 -1.70 -11.81
N THR A 116 -13.09 -1.08 -12.59
CA THR A 116 -13.10 -1.20 -14.06
C THR A 116 -11.86 -1.90 -14.59
N THR A 117 -10.68 -1.37 -14.33
CA THR A 117 -9.41 -1.92 -14.78
C THR A 117 -8.41 -1.99 -13.63
N SER A 118 -7.51 -2.95 -13.71
CA SER A 118 -6.45 -3.13 -12.72
C SER A 118 -5.07 -3.10 -13.40
N THR A 119 -4.07 -2.60 -12.69
CA THR A 119 -2.68 -2.70 -13.13
C THR A 119 -2.19 -4.16 -13.05
N PRO A 120 -1.07 -4.52 -13.72
CA PRO A 120 -0.40 -5.78 -13.42
C PRO A 120 -0.07 -5.90 -11.92
N LEU A 121 -0.12 -7.14 -11.42
CA LEU A 121 0.24 -7.45 -10.03
C LEU A 121 1.73 -7.15 -9.79
N GLN A 122 2.04 -6.44 -8.71
CA GLN A 122 3.40 -6.23 -8.25
C GLN A 122 3.68 -7.02 -6.97
N VAL A 123 4.67 -7.87 -6.99
CA VAL A 123 5.14 -8.60 -5.81
C VAL A 123 6.37 -7.90 -5.27
N LEU A 124 6.24 -7.31 -4.09
CA LEU A 124 7.25 -6.46 -3.46
C LEU A 124 7.86 -7.17 -2.26
N ALA A 125 9.18 -7.39 -2.33
CA ALA A 125 9.95 -8.06 -1.31
C ALA A 125 10.85 -7.09 -0.55
N TYR A 126 10.78 -7.13 0.79
CA TYR A 126 11.58 -6.32 1.69
C TYR A 126 12.42 -7.23 2.58
N LYS A 127 13.73 -7.08 2.54
CA LYS A 127 14.69 -7.75 3.43
C LYS A 127 15.03 -6.81 4.60
N LYS A 128 15.80 -7.28 5.58
CA LYS A 128 16.31 -6.45 6.67
C LYS A 128 16.94 -5.14 6.16
N GLY A 129 16.56 -4.01 6.74
CA GLY A 129 16.98 -2.68 6.35
C GLY A 129 16.29 -2.11 5.12
N TYR A 130 15.25 -2.78 4.60
CA TYR A 130 14.45 -2.30 3.47
C TYR A 130 13.23 -1.53 3.98
N PHE A 131 12.78 -0.56 3.19
CA PHE A 131 11.71 0.36 3.55
C PHE A 131 11.14 1.06 2.31
N TYR A 132 10.07 1.80 2.51
CA TYR A 132 9.56 2.78 1.56
C TYR A 132 9.03 3.99 2.34
N ILE A 133 9.57 5.18 2.09
CA ILE A 133 9.15 6.41 2.78
C ILE A 133 7.72 6.80 2.42
N LYS A 134 7.18 7.79 3.10
CA LYS A 134 5.86 8.37 2.86
C LYS A 134 5.64 8.66 1.37
N HIS A 135 4.55 8.15 0.83
CA HIS A 135 4.10 8.39 -0.55
C HIS A 135 2.58 8.22 -0.66
N SER A 136 2.01 8.79 -1.70
CA SER A 136 0.65 8.53 -2.19
C SER A 136 0.73 7.70 -3.47
N ASP A 137 -0.27 6.88 -3.73
CA ASP A 137 -0.26 5.99 -4.90
C ASP A 137 -0.69 6.66 -6.19
N ASP A 138 -1.47 7.74 -6.09
CA ASP A 138 -1.97 8.49 -7.25
C ASP A 138 -1.30 9.85 -7.45
N SER A 139 -0.61 10.40 -6.43
CA SER A 139 -0.12 11.77 -6.41
C SER A 139 1.30 11.87 -5.87
N ASN A 140 2.05 12.86 -6.36
CA ASN A 140 3.31 13.30 -5.77
C ASN A 140 3.05 14.42 -4.76
N GLU A 141 3.75 14.37 -3.63
CA GLU A 141 3.74 15.43 -2.62
C GLU A 141 4.58 16.63 -3.10
N ILE A 142 4.04 17.83 -2.96
CA ILE A 142 4.74 19.09 -3.22
C ILE A 142 5.22 19.61 -1.88
N ILE A 143 6.53 19.79 -1.76
CA ILE A 143 7.19 20.20 -0.53
C ILE A 143 7.84 21.57 -0.76
N ASP A 144 7.69 22.49 0.20
CA ASP A 144 8.35 23.79 0.18
C ASP A 144 9.83 23.71 0.58
N LYS A 145 10.51 24.86 0.64
CA LYS A 145 11.92 24.96 1.00
C LYS A 145 12.18 24.62 2.46
N GLU A 146 11.19 24.72 3.32
CA GLU A 146 11.19 24.37 4.73
C GLU A 146 10.89 22.88 4.98
N GLY A 147 10.60 22.11 3.90
CA GLY A 147 10.27 20.69 3.98
C GLY A 147 8.81 20.41 4.37
N GLN A 148 7.92 21.41 4.29
CA GLN A 148 6.51 21.25 4.62
C GLN A 148 5.69 20.89 3.37
N THR A 149 4.70 20.00 3.55
CA THR A 149 3.75 19.67 2.49
C THR A 149 2.86 20.88 2.22
N ILE A 150 2.88 21.39 0.99
CA ILE A 150 2.06 22.51 0.54
C ILE A 150 0.98 22.12 -0.48
N GLY A 151 0.99 20.86 -0.96
CA GLY A 151 0.00 20.35 -1.91
C GLY A 151 0.37 19.00 -2.47
N PHE A 152 -0.42 18.56 -3.44
CA PHE A 152 -0.24 17.29 -4.13
C PHE A 152 -0.49 17.47 -5.62
N GLN A 153 0.35 16.84 -6.43
CA GLN A 153 0.19 16.79 -7.87
C GLN A 153 -0.29 15.39 -8.28
N LEU A 154 -1.47 15.31 -8.87
CA LEU A 154 -2.03 14.08 -9.40
C LEU A 154 -1.18 13.58 -10.58
N VAL A 155 -0.64 12.36 -10.49
CA VAL A 155 0.23 11.75 -11.50
C VAL A 155 -0.31 10.44 -12.05
N ALA A 156 -1.26 9.82 -11.36
CA ALA A 156 -1.87 8.56 -11.76
C ALA A 156 -3.39 8.56 -11.53
N PRO A 157 -4.15 9.37 -12.30
CA PRO A 157 -5.60 9.60 -12.07
C PRO A 157 -6.44 8.33 -12.19
N GLN A 158 -5.93 7.29 -12.85
CA GLN A 158 -6.60 5.99 -12.97
C GLN A 158 -6.46 5.10 -11.72
N ARG A 159 -5.61 5.47 -10.75
CA ARG A 159 -5.49 4.74 -9.49
C ARG A 159 -6.50 5.31 -8.49
N LYS A 160 -7.62 4.61 -8.30
CA LYS A 160 -8.67 5.01 -7.36
C LYS A 160 -8.61 4.22 -6.07
N ILE A 161 -8.40 2.92 -6.17
CA ILE A 161 -8.29 1.99 -5.05
C ILE A 161 -6.96 1.26 -5.14
N THR A 162 -6.24 1.22 -4.03
CA THR A 162 -5.04 0.39 -3.83
C THR A 162 -5.43 -0.86 -3.04
N THR A 163 -4.95 -2.02 -3.49
CA THR A 163 -5.00 -3.25 -2.71
C THR A 163 -3.60 -3.73 -2.38
N VAL A 164 -3.39 -4.13 -1.14
CA VAL A 164 -2.13 -4.70 -0.64
C VAL A 164 -2.44 -6.01 0.09
N ALA A 165 -2.13 -7.14 -0.53
CA ALA A 165 -2.20 -8.42 0.12
C ALA A 165 -0.83 -8.78 0.74
N PHE A 166 -0.85 -9.50 1.85
CA PHE A 166 0.37 -9.81 2.61
C PHE A 166 0.72 -11.30 2.47
N GLY A 167 1.89 -11.56 1.87
CA GLY A 167 2.41 -12.93 1.71
C GLY A 167 3.14 -13.46 2.95
N THR A 168 3.47 -12.58 3.91
CA THR A 168 4.18 -12.91 5.16
C THR A 168 3.56 -12.18 6.34
N SER A 169 3.73 -12.71 7.57
CA SER A 169 3.13 -12.16 8.79
C SER A 169 4.10 -11.26 9.55
N HIS A 170 3.57 -10.15 10.10
CA HIS A 170 4.27 -9.38 11.12
C HIS A 170 4.28 -10.17 12.45
N ILE A 171 5.43 -10.17 13.13
CA ILE A 171 5.59 -10.77 14.46
C ILE A 171 6.20 -9.76 15.43
N SER A 172 5.84 -9.88 16.72
CA SER A 172 6.38 -9.00 17.76
C SER A 172 7.67 -9.52 18.39
N TYR A 173 7.96 -10.81 18.24
CA TYR A 173 9.15 -11.48 18.79
C TYR A 173 9.93 -12.18 17.68
N ALA A 174 11.24 -12.30 17.87
CA ALA A 174 12.09 -13.04 16.95
C ALA A 174 11.60 -14.49 16.79
N ASN A 175 11.50 -14.93 15.54
CA ASN A 175 11.12 -16.29 15.18
C ASN A 175 12.12 -16.82 14.16
N SER A 176 12.39 -18.12 14.22
CA SER A 176 13.28 -18.81 13.26
C SER A 176 12.64 -19.03 11.88
N ASP A 177 11.33 -18.78 11.74
CA ASP A 177 10.64 -18.95 10.47
C ASP A 177 11.03 -17.83 9.49
N THR A 178 11.42 -18.22 8.29
CA THR A 178 11.91 -17.33 7.22
C THR A 178 10.81 -16.42 6.64
N TYR A 179 9.54 -16.79 6.83
CA TYR A 179 8.39 -16.11 6.21
C TYR A 179 7.62 -15.19 7.18
N HIS A 180 8.33 -14.73 8.21
CA HIS A 180 7.85 -13.68 9.10
C HIS A 180 8.77 -12.46 9.02
N PHE A 181 8.29 -11.34 9.54
CA PHE A 181 9.09 -10.11 9.65
C PHE A 181 8.74 -9.34 10.92
N ARG A 182 9.70 -8.53 11.36
CA ARG A 182 9.56 -7.55 12.44
C ARG A 182 9.95 -6.18 11.92
N GLY A 183 9.35 -5.11 12.47
CA GLY A 183 9.35 -3.81 11.81
C GLY A 183 8.49 -3.87 10.54
N GLY A 184 8.73 -3.01 9.58
CA GLY A 184 8.06 -3.06 8.28
C GLY A 184 6.55 -2.87 8.33
N GLU A 185 6.02 -2.22 9.36
CA GLU A 185 4.60 -1.87 9.46
C GLU A 185 4.19 -1.00 8.28
N LEU A 186 2.94 -1.16 7.82
CA LEU A 186 2.29 -0.21 6.93
C LEU A 186 1.65 0.88 7.78
N VAL A 187 2.18 2.09 7.71
CA VAL A 187 1.72 3.23 8.49
C VAL A 187 1.07 4.27 7.58
N PHE A 188 -0.16 4.66 7.88
CA PHE A 188 -0.81 5.79 7.22
C PHE A 188 -0.38 7.10 7.87
N ASN A 189 0.31 7.94 7.12
CA ASN A 189 0.96 9.14 7.68
C ASN A 189 -0.03 10.22 8.15
N TYR A 190 -1.24 10.24 7.60
CA TYR A 190 -2.26 11.25 7.87
C TYR A 190 -3.52 10.71 8.53
N LEU A 191 -3.56 9.40 8.84
CA LEU A 191 -4.67 8.77 9.54
C LEU A 191 -4.30 8.49 11.01
N TYR A 192 -5.23 8.79 11.89
CA TYR A 192 -5.03 8.73 13.34
C TYR A 192 -6.21 8.08 14.02
N HIS A 193 -5.93 7.35 15.09
CA HIS A 193 -6.93 6.94 16.06
C HIS A 193 -7.39 8.13 16.91
N LYS A 194 -8.48 7.98 17.67
CA LYS A 194 -9.04 9.02 18.54
C LYS A 194 -8.04 9.54 19.58
N ASP A 195 -7.12 8.72 20.01
CA ASP A 195 -6.06 9.08 20.96
C ASP A 195 -4.87 9.83 20.34
N GLY A 196 -4.92 10.09 19.03
CA GLY A 196 -3.87 10.79 18.29
C GLY A 196 -2.73 9.88 17.80
N THR A 197 -2.78 8.58 18.05
CA THR A 197 -1.79 7.64 17.51
C THR A 197 -2.03 7.41 16.02
N GLN A 198 -0.95 7.31 15.24
CA GLN A 198 -1.05 7.02 13.79
C GLN A 198 -1.58 5.60 13.57
N VAL A 199 -2.39 5.44 12.52
CA VAL A 199 -2.86 4.13 12.07
C VAL A 199 -1.69 3.34 11.51
N SER A 200 -1.34 2.27 12.21
CA SER A 200 -0.24 1.36 11.89
C SER A 200 -0.73 -0.08 11.85
N LEU A 201 -0.50 -0.75 10.71
CA LEU A 201 -0.98 -2.11 10.48
C LEU A 201 0.14 -3.13 10.69
N LYS A 202 -0.20 -4.17 11.45
CA LYS A 202 0.63 -5.36 11.68
C LYS A 202 -0.06 -6.56 11.03
N PRO A 203 0.12 -6.77 9.72
CA PRO A 203 -0.68 -7.71 8.96
C PRO A 203 -0.32 -9.16 9.25
N LYS A 204 -1.28 -10.04 8.97
CA LYS A 204 -1.08 -11.49 8.91
C LYS A 204 -0.94 -11.93 7.44
N ALA A 205 -0.16 -12.96 7.21
CA ALA A 205 -0.10 -13.59 5.88
C ALA A 205 -1.50 -14.07 5.47
N GLY A 206 -1.88 -13.74 4.25
CA GLY A 206 -3.19 -14.04 3.70
C GLY A 206 -4.19 -12.89 3.80
N ASP A 207 -3.97 -11.89 4.64
CA ASP A 207 -4.86 -10.73 4.70
C ASP A 207 -4.59 -9.76 3.55
N MET A 208 -5.62 -9.02 3.15
CA MET A 208 -5.52 -7.93 2.20
C MET A 208 -6.15 -6.67 2.80
N ILE A 209 -5.49 -5.53 2.58
CA ILE A 209 -6.09 -4.22 2.81
C ILE A 209 -6.42 -3.57 1.47
N ALA A 210 -7.59 -2.91 1.40
CA ALA A 210 -7.97 -2.03 0.29
C ALA A 210 -8.24 -0.63 0.84
N PHE A 211 -7.74 0.41 0.14
CA PHE A 211 -7.91 1.81 0.53
C PHE A 211 -7.86 2.74 -0.70
N PRO A 212 -8.43 3.97 -0.62
CA PRO A 212 -8.30 4.95 -1.68
C PRO A 212 -6.85 5.33 -1.93
N SER A 213 -6.46 5.49 -3.20
CA SER A 213 -5.08 5.77 -3.60
C SER A 213 -4.65 7.23 -3.38
N ASN A 214 -5.56 8.12 -2.95
CA ASN A 214 -5.34 9.55 -2.84
C ASN A 214 -4.47 9.97 -1.63
N PRO A 215 -4.02 11.24 -1.57
CA PRO A 215 -3.08 11.73 -0.57
C PRO A 215 -3.49 11.58 0.90
N LEU A 216 -4.80 11.52 1.23
CA LEU A 216 -5.24 11.28 2.61
C LEU A 216 -4.76 9.92 3.13
N PHE A 217 -4.58 8.97 2.21
CA PHE A 217 -4.07 7.62 2.48
C PHE A 217 -2.58 7.48 2.18
N SER A 218 -1.83 8.60 2.16
CA SER A 218 -0.37 8.53 2.08
C SER A 218 0.17 7.62 3.18
N HIS A 219 1.08 6.75 2.79
CA HIS A 219 1.56 5.70 3.66
C HIS A 219 3.04 5.43 3.45
N GLU A 220 3.63 4.77 4.43
CA GLU A 220 5.02 4.32 4.39
C GLU A 220 5.13 2.86 4.82
N VAL A 221 6.20 2.22 4.40
CA VAL A 221 6.64 0.94 4.95
C VAL A 221 7.83 1.23 5.85
N LYS A 222 7.67 1.02 7.15
CA LYS A 222 8.76 1.17 8.12
C LYS A 222 9.92 0.24 7.78
N ILE A 223 11.09 0.53 8.35
CA ILE A 223 12.27 -0.32 8.15
C ILE A 223 11.97 -1.74 8.64
N VAL A 224 12.18 -2.74 7.77
CA VAL A 224 12.17 -4.14 8.18
C VAL A 224 13.39 -4.38 9.06
N GLU A 225 13.18 -4.67 10.31
CA GLU A 225 14.23 -4.91 11.29
C GLU A 225 14.79 -6.33 11.20
N GLU A 226 13.92 -7.28 10.85
CA GLU A 226 14.24 -8.69 10.80
C GLU A 226 13.30 -9.47 9.88
N GLY A 227 13.77 -10.57 9.30
CA GLY A 227 12.97 -11.48 8.48
C GLY A 227 12.77 -10.98 7.05
N PHE A 228 11.63 -11.38 6.47
CA PHE A 228 11.28 -11.18 5.07
C PHE A 228 9.81 -10.73 4.95
N ARG A 229 9.61 -9.48 4.55
CA ARG A 229 8.28 -8.92 4.31
C ARG A 229 7.93 -9.03 2.83
N LEU A 230 6.82 -9.66 2.52
CA LEU A 230 6.32 -9.81 1.16
C LEU A 230 4.91 -9.23 1.05
N THR A 231 4.71 -8.37 0.04
CA THR A 231 3.40 -7.81 -0.30
C THR A 231 3.11 -7.90 -1.78
N LEU A 232 1.83 -8.02 -2.10
CA LEU A 232 1.28 -8.08 -3.43
C LEU A 232 0.40 -6.85 -3.61
N VAL A 233 0.82 -5.96 -4.51
CA VAL A 233 0.19 -4.64 -4.69
C VAL A 233 -0.45 -4.55 -6.07
N GLN A 234 -1.67 -4.04 -6.11
CA GLN A 234 -2.38 -3.76 -7.33
C GLN A 234 -3.17 -2.46 -7.19
N TRP A 235 -3.21 -1.65 -8.23
CA TRP A 235 -4.02 -0.44 -8.29
C TRP A 235 -5.19 -0.66 -9.24
N HIS A 236 -6.35 -0.16 -8.83
CA HIS A 236 -7.60 -0.34 -9.56
C HIS A 236 -8.18 1.01 -9.92
N ASN A 237 -8.64 1.13 -11.16
CA ASN A 237 -9.51 2.20 -11.57
C ASN A 237 -10.95 1.87 -11.15
N ALA A 238 -11.73 2.89 -10.82
CA ALA A 238 -13.12 2.75 -10.38
C ALA A 238 -13.97 3.91 -10.89
N ILE A 239 -15.27 3.66 -11.02
CA ILE A 239 -16.26 4.71 -11.27
C ILE A 239 -16.64 5.31 -9.92
N ILE A 240 -16.25 6.56 -9.72
CA ILE A 240 -16.57 7.31 -8.51
C ILE A 240 -17.67 8.31 -8.88
N SER A 241 -18.81 8.19 -8.22
CA SER A 241 -19.97 9.10 -8.37
C SER A 241 -19.82 10.37 -7.53
#